data_1fc42f48dd230b6944dbd3904ae07f7d
#
_entry.id   1fc42f48dd230b6944dbd3904ae07f7d
#
_cell.length_a   1.000
_cell.length_b   1.000
_cell.length_c   1.000
_cell.angle_alpha   90.00
_cell.angle_beta   90.00
_cell.angle_gamma   90.00
#
_symmetry.space_group_name_H-M   'P 1'
#
loop_
_entity.id
_entity.type
_entity.pdbx_description
1 polymer ?
#
loop_
_entity_poly.entity_id
_entity_poly.type
_entity_poly.pdbx_seq_one_letter_code
_entity_poly.pdbx_strand_id
1 'polypeptide(L)'
;MNVLAPVNSIMTSDLITVNPKDKLTAVKEIFDSNKIHHIPVVRYKEIVGIISKSDFLHFLRGFNRNEEDRFVNEARLRVYNAEDIMTSGLAKVSPEDRINVAQEIFLENRFHAIPVIENGDLVGIITTFDVIRALANEEITATQILESGKKSN
;
A
#
# COMPACT_ATOMS: atom_id res chain seq x y z
N MET A 1 2.73 4.89 20.51
CA MET A 1 1.71 4.11 19.73
C MET A 1 1.43 2.80 20.45
N ASN A 2 0.15 2.48 20.64
CA ASN A 2 -0.24 1.18 21.21
C ASN A 2 -0.26 0.12 20.09
N VAL A 3 0.80 -0.66 19.98
CA VAL A 3 0.95 -1.72 18.97
C VAL A 3 -0.02 -2.90 19.17
N LEU A 4 -0.68 -2.97 20.32
CA LEU A 4 -1.73 -3.96 20.62
C LEU A 4 -3.14 -3.48 20.22
N ALA A 5 -3.26 -2.23 19.77
CA ALA A 5 -4.50 -1.72 19.19
C ALA A 5 -4.82 -2.43 17.87
N PRO A 6 -6.11 -2.51 17.47
CA PRO A 6 -6.50 -3.17 16.24
C PRO A 6 -6.05 -2.38 15.01
N VAL A 7 -5.80 -3.11 13.91
CA VAL A 7 -5.38 -2.55 12.61
C VAL A 7 -6.36 -1.50 12.09
N ASN A 8 -7.68 -1.69 12.31
CA ASN A 8 -8.70 -0.74 11.86
C ASN A 8 -8.54 0.66 12.47
N SER A 9 -7.80 0.81 13.59
CA SER A 9 -7.58 2.10 14.23
C SER A 9 -6.61 3.02 13.45
N ILE A 10 -5.79 2.46 12.55
CA ILE A 10 -4.81 3.22 11.77
C ILE A 10 -4.85 2.95 10.27
N MET A 11 -5.55 1.91 9.82
CA MET A 11 -5.65 1.56 8.39
C MET A 11 -6.29 2.68 7.57
N THR A 12 -6.01 2.68 6.28
CA THR A 12 -6.73 3.49 5.30
C THR A 12 -7.92 2.68 4.77
N SER A 13 -9.15 3.20 4.90
CA SER A 13 -10.40 2.56 4.46
C SER A 13 -11.04 3.22 3.24
N ASP A 14 -10.70 4.49 2.96
CA ASP A 14 -11.12 5.16 1.73
C ASP A 14 -10.18 4.78 0.59
N LEU A 15 -10.51 3.69 -0.11
CA LEU A 15 -9.65 3.06 -1.09
C LEU A 15 -10.05 3.42 -2.52
N ILE A 16 -9.03 3.71 -3.34
CA ILE A 16 -9.14 3.75 -4.80
C ILE A 16 -8.66 2.41 -5.32
N THR A 17 -9.51 1.69 -6.04
CA THR A 17 -9.25 0.35 -6.55
C THR A 17 -9.41 0.30 -8.07
N VAL A 18 -8.85 -0.74 -8.68
CA VAL A 18 -9.06 -1.06 -10.11
C VAL A 18 -9.50 -2.51 -10.26
N ASN A 19 -10.12 -2.81 -11.38
CA ASN A 19 -10.41 -4.19 -11.78
C ASN A 19 -9.20 -4.82 -12.47
N PRO A 20 -9.05 -6.16 -12.45
CA PRO A 20 -7.94 -6.84 -13.13
C PRO A 20 -7.80 -6.49 -14.62
N LYS A 21 -8.91 -6.23 -15.29
CA LYS A 21 -8.97 -5.91 -16.73
C LYS A 21 -8.88 -4.42 -17.05
N ASP A 22 -8.79 -3.55 -16.05
CA ASP A 22 -8.58 -2.14 -16.27
C ASP A 22 -7.21 -1.90 -16.92
N LYS A 23 -7.16 -0.98 -17.88
CA LYS A 23 -5.94 -0.66 -18.61
C LYS A 23 -4.94 0.09 -17.73
N LEU A 24 -3.66 -0.06 -18.01
CA LEU A 24 -2.62 0.67 -17.29
C LEU A 24 -2.70 2.20 -17.49
N THR A 25 -3.40 2.66 -18.51
CA THR A 25 -3.75 4.09 -18.64
C THR A 25 -4.57 4.59 -17.46
N ALA A 26 -5.56 3.80 -17.00
CA ALA A 26 -6.35 4.13 -15.82
C ALA A 26 -5.51 4.08 -14.54
N VAL A 27 -4.63 3.09 -14.39
CA VAL A 27 -3.68 2.99 -13.27
C VAL A 27 -2.78 4.22 -13.21
N LYS A 28 -2.25 4.66 -14.37
CA LYS A 28 -1.42 5.86 -14.47
C LYS A 28 -2.19 7.10 -14.02
N GLU A 29 -3.41 7.30 -14.51
CA GLU A 29 -4.24 8.44 -14.15
C GLU A 29 -4.52 8.50 -12.63
N ILE A 30 -4.78 7.36 -12.00
CA ILE A 30 -4.98 7.28 -10.55
C ILE A 30 -3.72 7.72 -9.80
N PHE A 31 -2.54 7.23 -10.18
CA PHE A 31 -1.27 7.63 -9.54
C PHE A 31 -0.91 9.10 -9.78
N ASP A 32 -1.24 9.64 -10.95
CA ASP A 32 -0.95 11.04 -11.29
C ASP A 32 -1.89 12.01 -10.55
N SER A 33 -3.14 11.61 -10.33
CA SER A 33 -4.18 12.46 -9.74
C SER A 33 -4.31 12.34 -8.22
N ASN A 34 -3.66 11.34 -7.60
CA ASN A 34 -3.79 11.06 -6.18
C ASN A 34 -2.41 10.85 -5.52
N LYS A 35 -2.31 11.26 -4.24
CA LYS A 35 -1.10 11.04 -3.42
C LYS A 35 -1.11 9.66 -2.77
N ILE A 36 -1.27 8.62 -3.57
CA ILE A 36 -1.26 7.23 -3.10
C ILE A 36 -0.09 6.48 -3.70
N HIS A 37 0.33 5.41 -3.03
CA HIS A 37 1.47 4.58 -3.44
C HIS A 37 1.08 3.14 -3.76
N HIS A 38 -0.15 2.75 -3.47
CA HIS A 38 -0.64 1.40 -3.68
C HIS A 38 -2.09 1.45 -4.18
N ILE A 39 -2.39 0.67 -5.21
CA ILE A 39 -3.74 0.51 -5.77
C ILE A 39 -4.11 -0.96 -5.63
N PRO A 40 -5.10 -1.31 -4.81
CA PRO A 40 -5.63 -2.66 -4.77
C PRO A 40 -6.35 -3.01 -6.08
N VAL A 41 -6.12 -4.22 -6.56
CA VAL A 41 -6.82 -4.81 -7.71
C VAL A 41 -7.89 -5.73 -7.17
N VAL A 42 -9.15 -5.44 -7.50
CA VAL A 42 -10.33 -6.05 -6.86
C VAL A 42 -11.26 -6.63 -7.91
N ARG A 43 -11.73 -7.85 -7.67
CA ARG A 43 -12.79 -8.51 -8.42
C ARG A 43 -13.94 -8.83 -7.47
N TYR A 44 -15.12 -8.24 -7.70
CA TYR A 44 -16.31 -8.45 -6.85
C TYR A 44 -16.01 -8.27 -5.34
N LYS A 45 -15.37 -7.18 -4.94
CA LYS A 45 -14.93 -6.86 -3.57
C LYS A 45 -13.79 -7.73 -3.03
N GLU A 46 -13.42 -8.81 -3.70
CA GLU A 46 -12.29 -9.64 -3.33
C GLU A 46 -11.00 -9.09 -3.93
N ILE A 47 -9.97 -8.92 -3.11
CA ILE A 47 -8.66 -8.50 -3.58
C ILE A 47 -7.95 -9.64 -4.30
N VAL A 48 -7.46 -9.38 -5.50
CA VAL A 48 -6.69 -10.33 -6.30
C VAL A 48 -5.23 -9.93 -6.46
N GLY A 49 -4.88 -8.68 -6.19
CA GLY A 49 -3.51 -8.19 -6.25
C GLY A 49 -3.38 -6.75 -5.76
N ILE A 50 -2.14 -6.26 -5.73
CA ILE A 50 -1.80 -4.85 -5.47
C ILE A 50 -0.81 -4.36 -6.52
N ILE A 51 -0.98 -3.12 -6.98
CA ILE A 51 -0.02 -2.41 -7.81
C ILE A 51 0.61 -1.32 -6.96
N SER A 52 1.92 -1.43 -6.69
CA SER A 52 2.66 -0.33 -6.08
C SER A 52 3.06 0.71 -7.13
N LYS A 53 3.14 1.98 -6.73
CA LYS A 53 3.65 3.05 -7.60
C LYS A 53 5.08 2.76 -8.06
N SER A 54 5.89 2.18 -7.18
CA SER A 54 7.26 1.77 -7.49
C SER A 54 7.31 0.73 -8.60
N ASP A 55 6.48 -0.33 -8.52
CA ASP A 55 6.44 -1.38 -9.54
C ASP A 55 5.91 -0.84 -10.87
N PHE A 56 4.90 0.02 -10.82
CA PHE A 56 4.37 0.69 -12.01
C PHE A 56 5.44 1.54 -12.71
N LEU A 57 6.19 2.34 -11.95
CA LEU A 57 7.29 3.15 -12.49
C LEU A 57 8.43 2.27 -13.00
N HIS A 58 8.73 1.14 -12.36
CA HIS A 58 9.72 0.19 -12.83
C HIS A 58 9.29 -0.44 -14.15
N PHE A 59 8.03 -0.83 -14.29
CA PHE A 59 7.46 -1.30 -15.55
C PHE A 59 7.63 -0.28 -16.68
N LEU A 60 7.36 1.01 -16.43
CA LEU A 60 7.54 2.07 -17.40
C LEU A 60 9.01 2.29 -17.78
N ARG A 61 9.93 2.28 -16.79
CA ARG A 61 11.37 2.52 -17.02
C ARG A 61 12.04 1.44 -17.85
N GLY A 62 11.56 0.19 -17.78
CA GLY A 62 12.08 -0.92 -18.59
C GLY A 62 12.02 -0.65 -20.10
N PHE A 63 11.34 0.42 -20.49
CA PHE A 63 11.02 0.77 -21.86
C PHE A 63 11.44 2.18 -22.29
N ASN A 64 12.05 2.98 -21.38
CA ASN A 64 12.45 4.36 -21.63
C ASN A 64 13.96 4.45 -21.91
N ARG A 65 14.34 4.41 -23.18
CA ARG A 65 15.72 4.76 -23.59
C ARG A 65 15.83 6.04 -24.42
N ASN A 66 14.76 6.47 -25.13
CA ASN A 66 14.74 7.65 -26.01
C ASN A 66 13.35 8.30 -26.07
N GLU A 67 13.21 9.49 -26.69
CA GLU A 67 11.92 10.15 -26.89
C GLU A 67 10.92 9.33 -27.74
N GLU A 68 11.41 8.52 -28.67
CA GLU A 68 10.63 7.58 -29.46
C GLU A 68 9.97 6.50 -28.57
N ASP A 69 10.56 6.20 -27.41
CA ASP A 69 10.01 5.25 -26.44
C ASP A 69 8.73 5.75 -25.74
N ARG A 70 8.43 7.07 -25.78
CA ARG A 70 7.17 7.61 -25.24
C ARG A 70 5.96 7.05 -25.98
N PHE A 71 6.02 6.98 -27.32
CA PHE A 71 4.94 6.38 -28.12
C PHE A 71 4.75 4.90 -27.81
N VAL A 72 5.85 4.17 -27.65
CA VAL A 72 5.82 2.75 -27.29
C VAL A 72 5.23 2.57 -25.89
N ASN A 73 5.56 3.43 -24.95
CA ASN A 73 5.03 3.39 -23.58
C ASN A 73 3.53 3.70 -23.54
N GLU A 74 3.06 4.72 -24.26
CA GLU A 74 1.64 5.01 -24.35
C GLU A 74 0.86 3.86 -24.98
N ALA A 75 1.40 3.25 -26.04
CA ALA A 75 0.81 2.07 -26.66
C ALA A 75 0.72 0.90 -25.68
N ARG A 76 1.76 0.65 -24.89
CA ARG A 76 1.79 -0.41 -23.86
C ARG A 76 0.79 -0.16 -22.73
N LEU A 77 0.67 1.07 -22.25
CA LEU A 77 -0.34 1.44 -21.26
C LEU A 77 -1.77 1.16 -21.72
N ARG A 78 -2.01 1.19 -23.03
CA ARG A 78 -3.30 0.86 -23.64
C ARG A 78 -3.52 -0.64 -23.87
N VAL A 79 -2.44 -1.41 -23.96
CA VAL A 79 -2.48 -2.85 -24.22
C VAL A 79 -2.54 -3.66 -22.93
N TYR A 80 -1.68 -3.32 -21.95
CA TYR A 80 -1.58 -4.06 -20.70
C TYR A 80 -2.69 -3.70 -19.71
N ASN A 81 -3.06 -4.67 -18.90
CA ASN A 81 -4.07 -4.55 -17.87
C ASN A 81 -3.44 -4.53 -16.47
N ALA A 82 -4.22 -4.14 -15.47
CA ALA A 82 -3.78 -4.15 -14.06
C ALA A 82 -3.25 -5.52 -13.62
N GLU A 83 -3.91 -6.61 -14.02
CA GLU A 83 -3.50 -7.98 -13.69
C GLU A 83 -2.13 -8.37 -14.24
N ASP A 84 -1.65 -7.72 -15.31
CA ASP A 84 -0.36 -8.04 -15.94
C ASP A 84 0.83 -7.56 -15.11
N ILE A 85 0.64 -6.57 -14.23
CA ILE A 85 1.72 -5.99 -13.41
C ILE A 85 1.47 -6.08 -11.90
N MET A 86 0.29 -6.51 -11.47
CA MET A 86 -0.03 -6.63 -10.04
C MET A 86 0.82 -7.69 -9.35
N THR A 87 1.10 -7.49 -8.08
CA THR A 87 1.60 -8.53 -7.19
C THR A 87 0.42 -9.27 -6.58
N SER A 88 0.41 -10.59 -6.67
CA SER A 88 -0.57 -11.50 -6.07
C SER A 88 0.05 -12.35 -4.97
N GLY A 89 -0.73 -13.20 -4.32
CA GLY A 89 -0.24 -14.02 -3.21
C GLY A 89 0.10 -13.21 -1.96
N LEU A 90 -0.70 -12.19 -1.70
CA LEU A 90 -0.48 -11.21 -0.63
C LEU A 90 -0.76 -11.80 0.75
N ALA A 91 0.05 -11.43 1.75
CA ALA A 91 -0.35 -11.53 3.15
C ALA A 91 -1.57 -10.65 3.38
N LYS A 92 -2.47 -11.06 4.27
CA LYS A 92 -3.72 -10.37 4.60
C LYS A 92 -3.87 -10.33 6.11
N VAL A 93 -4.53 -9.30 6.63
CA VAL A 93 -4.90 -9.19 8.04
C VAL A 93 -6.39 -8.86 8.15
N SER A 94 -6.97 -9.13 9.32
CA SER A 94 -8.33 -8.72 9.67
C SER A 94 -8.33 -7.34 10.33
N PRO A 95 -9.45 -6.59 10.32
CA PRO A 95 -9.54 -5.28 10.99
C PRO A 95 -9.21 -5.34 12.48
N GLU A 96 -9.53 -6.47 13.14
CA GLU A 96 -9.33 -6.71 14.56
C GLU A 96 -7.95 -7.28 14.92
N ASP A 97 -7.14 -7.64 13.93
CA ASP A 97 -5.76 -8.03 14.18
C ASP A 97 -4.98 -6.86 14.79
N ARG A 98 -4.03 -7.18 15.65
CA ARG A 98 -3.22 -6.16 16.31
C ARG A 98 -2.19 -5.55 15.34
N ILE A 99 -1.87 -4.30 15.53
CA ILE A 99 -0.88 -3.57 14.71
C ILE A 99 0.47 -4.29 14.68
N ASN A 100 0.91 -4.90 15.81
CA ASN A 100 2.17 -5.65 15.83
C ASN A 100 2.20 -6.83 14.86
N VAL A 101 1.05 -7.49 14.58
CA VAL A 101 0.96 -8.55 13.56
C VAL A 101 1.31 -8.00 12.18
N ALA A 102 0.74 -6.85 11.81
CA ALA A 102 1.07 -6.20 10.55
C ALA A 102 2.56 -5.77 10.51
N GLN A 103 3.11 -5.30 11.62
CA GLN A 103 4.53 -4.92 11.72
C GLN A 103 5.45 -6.13 11.49
N GLU A 104 5.15 -7.29 12.06
CA GLU A 104 5.91 -8.53 11.83
C GLU A 104 5.89 -8.92 10.35
N ILE A 105 4.72 -8.85 9.69
CA ILE A 105 4.60 -9.12 8.25
C ILE A 105 5.44 -8.15 7.42
N PHE A 106 5.44 -6.85 7.76
CA PHE A 106 6.29 -5.87 7.07
C PHE A 106 7.78 -6.19 7.20
N LEU A 107 8.21 -6.60 8.39
CA LEU A 107 9.62 -6.91 8.67
C LEU A 107 10.09 -8.19 7.97
N GLU A 108 9.28 -9.24 8.00
CA GLU A 108 9.64 -10.54 7.42
C GLU A 108 9.65 -10.52 5.89
N ASN A 109 8.64 -9.89 5.28
CA ASN A 109 8.39 -10.03 3.85
C ASN A 109 8.80 -8.80 3.03
N ARG A 110 9.27 -7.73 3.68
CA ARG A 110 9.58 -6.44 3.05
C ARG A 110 8.42 -5.86 2.23
N PHE A 111 7.20 -6.22 2.58
CA PHE A 111 6.00 -5.60 2.02
C PHE A 111 5.84 -4.19 2.60
N HIS A 112 5.23 -3.30 1.82
CA HIS A 112 4.94 -1.94 2.28
C HIS A 112 3.44 -1.69 2.43
N ALA A 113 2.62 -2.65 2.04
CA ALA A 113 1.17 -2.60 2.11
C ALA A 113 0.58 -3.99 2.32
N ILE A 114 -0.38 -4.10 3.22
CA ILE A 114 -1.10 -5.33 3.54
C ILE A 114 -2.59 -5.06 3.42
N PRO A 115 -3.34 -5.83 2.61
CA PRO A 115 -4.79 -5.75 2.55
C PRO A 115 -5.43 -6.13 3.88
N VAL A 116 -6.46 -5.40 4.26
CA VAL A 116 -7.31 -5.69 5.42
C VAL A 116 -8.63 -6.27 4.92
N ILE A 117 -8.91 -7.50 5.33
CA ILE A 117 -10.03 -8.29 4.83
C ILE A 117 -11.01 -8.59 5.94
N GLU A 118 -12.29 -8.38 5.69
CA GLU A 118 -13.39 -8.75 6.57
C GLU A 118 -14.45 -9.52 5.79
N ASN A 119 -14.79 -10.72 6.24
CA ASN A 119 -15.79 -11.59 5.58
C ASN A 119 -15.50 -11.84 4.08
N GLY A 120 -14.22 -11.90 3.69
CA GLY A 120 -13.78 -12.09 2.31
C GLY A 120 -13.65 -10.80 1.49
N ASP A 121 -14.18 -9.69 1.98
CA ASP A 121 -14.17 -8.39 1.29
C ASP A 121 -12.98 -7.54 1.71
N LEU A 122 -12.41 -6.80 0.77
CA LEU A 122 -11.42 -5.78 1.06
C LEU A 122 -12.10 -4.58 1.75
N VAL A 123 -11.71 -4.31 3.00
CA VAL A 123 -12.25 -3.21 3.81
C VAL A 123 -11.23 -2.11 4.11
N GLY A 124 -9.96 -2.37 3.86
CA GLY A 124 -8.90 -1.39 4.09
C GLY A 124 -7.55 -1.86 3.58
N ILE A 125 -6.57 -1.00 3.73
CA ILE A 125 -5.15 -1.29 3.54
C ILE A 125 -4.37 -0.70 4.70
N ILE A 126 -3.43 -1.45 5.26
CA ILE A 126 -2.44 -0.92 6.19
C ILE A 126 -1.08 -0.88 5.52
N THR A 127 -0.41 0.25 5.63
CA THR A 127 0.91 0.49 5.02
C THR A 127 1.94 0.84 6.08
N THR A 128 3.22 0.71 5.74
CA THR A 128 4.31 1.21 6.58
C THR A 128 4.16 2.72 6.85
N PHE A 129 3.58 3.47 5.91
CA PHE A 129 3.30 4.90 6.08
C PHE A 129 2.23 5.15 7.16
N ASP A 130 1.18 4.31 7.23
CA ASP A 130 0.14 4.42 8.27
C ASP A 130 0.74 4.22 9.67
N VAL A 131 1.64 3.26 9.81
CA VAL A 131 2.38 3.01 11.06
C VAL A 131 3.25 4.22 11.44
N ILE A 132 4.01 4.77 10.49
CA ILE A 132 4.86 5.95 10.71
C ILE A 132 4.00 7.17 11.06
N ARG A 133 2.89 7.38 10.36
CA ARG A 133 1.95 8.47 10.62
C ARG A 133 1.34 8.36 12.03
N ALA A 134 0.95 7.17 12.46
CA ALA A 134 0.42 6.94 13.80
C ALA A 134 1.47 7.23 14.88
N LEU A 135 2.73 6.87 14.64
CA LEU A 135 3.85 7.20 15.53
C LEU A 135 4.11 8.72 15.60
N ALA A 136 4.10 9.40 14.45
CA ALA A 136 4.36 10.83 14.37
C ALA A 136 3.26 11.67 15.04
N ASN A 137 2.03 11.18 15.07
CA ASN A 137 0.88 11.85 15.67
C ASN A 137 0.71 11.53 17.17
N GLU A 138 1.59 10.71 17.75
CA GLU A 138 1.54 10.41 19.18
C GLU A 138 2.00 11.62 20.00
N GLU A 139 1.17 12.06 20.94
CA GLU A 139 1.54 13.11 21.87
C GLU A 139 2.64 12.59 22.81
N ILE A 140 3.79 13.26 22.78
CA ILE A 140 4.90 12.99 23.71
C ILE A 140 4.51 13.59 25.07
N THR A 141 4.18 12.75 26.04
CA THR A 141 3.90 13.20 27.38
C THR A 141 5.18 13.61 28.11
N ALA A 142 5.09 14.57 29.06
CA ALA A 142 6.22 15.01 29.86
C ALA A 142 6.90 13.85 30.61
N THR A 143 6.16 12.81 30.99
CA THR A 143 6.66 11.59 31.62
C THR A 143 7.60 10.80 30.69
N GLN A 144 7.28 10.68 29.44
CA GLN A 144 8.12 9.97 28.44
C GLN A 144 9.45 10.69 28.19
N ILE A 145 9.45 12.03 28.22
CA ILE A 145 10.67 12.84 28.10
C ILE A 145 11.61 12.61 29.30
N LEU A 146 11.06 12.55 30.51
CA LEU A 146 11.83 12.31 31.73
C LEU A 146 12.43 10.89 31.81
N GLU A 147 11.73 9.89 31.33
CA GLU A 147 12.21 8.50 31.28
C GLU A 147 13.31 8.28 30.23
N SER A 148 13.21 8.94 29.07
CA SER A 148 14.25 8.87 28.03
C SER A 148 15.56 9.53 28.46
N GLY A 149 15.49 10.60 29.25
CA GLY A 149 16.66 11.29 29.82
C GLY A 149 17.42 10.48 30.89
N LYS A 150 16.77 9.50 31.55
CA LYS A 150 17.42 8.64 32.56
C LYS A 150 18.19 7.45 32.00
N LYS A 151 18.00 7.09 30.72
CA LYS A 151 18.71 5.99 30.08
C LYS A 151 20.05 6.38 29.43
N SER A 152 20.43 7.65 29.48
CA SER A 152 21.65 8.17 28.85
C SER A 152 22.80 8.49 29.84
N ASN A 153 22.75 7.99 31.07
CA ASN A 153 23.84 8.10 32.06
C ASN A 153 24.34 6.73 32.49
#